data_1841afa25d4bf7d5350bfacc625f448c
#
_entry.id   1841afa25d4bf7d5350bfacc625f448c
#
_cell.length_a   1.000
_cell.length_b   1.000
_cell.length_c   1.000
_cell.angle_alpha   90.00
_cell.angle_beta   90.00
_cell.angle_gamma   90.00
#
_symmetry.space_group_name_H-M   'P 1'
#
loop_
_entity.id
_entity.type
_entity.pdbx_description
1 polymer ?
#
loop_
_entity_poly.entity_id
_entity_poly.type
_entity_poly.pdbx_seq_one_letter_code
_entity_poly.pdbx_strand_id
1 'polypeptide(L)'
;MSDVLSRIGACIVCTCLFYVATYKSLGALQQCGYKNGKFARWLTRKDNLYYNRLALWSGLGLLSTGVVALTFSFAGAKIALLLSALPFLLFCVLFCIADRKYALKVPVAATGRIKRLSAIYVLFTACVSYLVIALLAFVGKLVDSELYGVLAYLPFTLMPLLLPWILCLANAADGLYETPRNKRFVRRAGRILDETKIIRVAVVGSCGKTSVKNILKSILSAKYSVVATPESYNTPVGIAKTVTSGEFADKQVLVAEMGARR
;
A
#
# COMPACT_ATOMS: atom_id res chain seq x y z
N MET A 1 8.79 -19.93 -28.29
CA MET A 1 8.62 -18.47 -28.21
C MET A 1 7.18 -18.09 -27.90
N SER A 2 6.18 -18.72 -28.51
CA SER A 2 4.73 -18.50 -28.22
C SER A 2 4.34 -18.71 -26.75
N ASP A 3 4.86 -19.77 -26.10
CA ASP A 3 4.51 -20.10 -24.71
C ASP A 3 5.05 -19.09 -23.68
N VAL A 4 6.22 -18.52 -23.94
CA VAL A 4 6.79 -17.49 -23.07
C VAL A 4 5.98 -16.19 -23.20
N LEU A 5 5.58 -15.83 -24.41
CA LEU A 5 4.80 -14.63 -24.67
C LEU A 5 3.40 -14.72 -24.04
N SER A 6 2.76 -15.90 -24.12
CA SER A 6 1.46 -16.12 -23.47
C SER A 6 1.53 -16.03 -21.94
N ARG A 7 2.60 -16.56 -21.32
CA ARG A 7 2.83 -16.45 -19.87
C ARG A 7 3.06 -15.01 -19.42
N ILE A 8 3.83 -14.24 -20.18
CA ILE A 8 4.03 -12.80 -19.90
C ILE A 8 2.70 -12.07 -20.01
N GLY A 9 1.90 -12.34 -21.05
CA GLY A 9 0.58 -11.73 -21.20
C GLY A 9 -0.35 -12.04 -20.01
N ALA A 10 -0.42 -13.31 -19.59
CA ALA A 10 -1.19 -13.73 -18.43
C ALA A 10 -0.71 -13.04 -17.14
N CYS A 11 0.61 -12.94 -16.94
CA CYS A 11 1.20 -12.25 -15.80
C CYS A 11 0.80 -10.77 -15.76
N ILE A 12 0.84 -10.07 -16.89
CA ILE A 12 0.44 -8.65 -16.96
C ILE A 12 -1.04 -8.50 -16.60
N VAL A 13 -1.92 -9.30 -17.19
CA VAL A 13 -3.37 -9.24 -16.90
C VAL A 13 -3.64 -9.51 -15.42
N CYS A 14 -3.07 -10.56 -14.84
CA CYS A 14 -3.22 -10.89 -13.42
C CYS A 14 -2.72 -9.74 -12.53
N THR A 15 -1.55 -9.19 -12.84
CA THR A 15 -0.97 -8.09 -12.06
C THR A 15 -1.85 -6.85 -12.07
N CYS A 16 -2.40 -6.49 -13.24
CA CYS A 16 -3.32 -5.35 -13.36
C CYS A 16 -4.59 -5.57 -12.54
N LEU A 17 -5.20 -6.75 -12.64
CA LEU A 17 -6.41 -7.09 -11.88
C LEU A 17 -6.15 -7.05 -10.37
N PHE A 18 -5.06 -7.64 -9.92
CA PHE A 18 -4.69 -7.65 -8.50
C PHE A 18 -4.39 -6.25 -7.97
N TYR A 19 -3.72 -5.42 -8.76
CA TYR A 19 -3.47 -4.03 -8.38
C TYR A 19 -4.78 -3.24 -8.20
N VAL A 20 -5.70 -3.35 -9.16
CA VAL A 20 -7.01 -2.68 -9.07
C VAL A 20 -7.80 -3.16 -7.86
N ALA A 21 -7.84 -4.48 -7.64
CA ALA A 21 -8.55 -5.08 -6.51
C ALA A 21 -8.00 -4.64 -5.14
N THR A 22 -6.70 -4.37 -5.05
CA THR A 22 -6.03 -4.05 -3.79
C THR A 22 -5.61 -2.59 -3.64
N TYR A 23 -6.03 -1.72 -4.56
CA TYR A 23 -5.71 -0.28 -4.50
C TYR A 23 -6.06 0.37 -3.15
N LYS A 24 -7.15 -0.05 -2.52
CA LYS A 24 -7.54 0.45 -1.20
C LYS A 24 -6.59 0.06 -0.07
N SER A 25 -5.88 -1.05 -0.20
CA SER A 25 -4.84 -1.44 0.75
C SER A 25 -3.71 -0.42 0.81
N LEU A 26 -3.37 0.20 -0.33
CA LEU A 26 -2.40 1.30 -0.39
C LEU A 26 -2.88 2.51 0.43
N GLY A 27 -4.16 2.88 0.30
CA GLY A 27 -4.76 3.95 1.10
C GLY A 27 -4.78 3.63 2.60
N ALA A 28 -5.15 2.41 2.96
CA ALA A 28 -5.14 1.96 4.35
C ALA A 28 -3.72 1.97 4.94
N LEU A 29 -2.71 1.52 4.19
CA LEU A 29 -1.31 1.57 4.60
C LEU A 29 -0.84 3.03 4.77
N GLN A 30 -1.24 3.95 3.90
CA GLN A 30 -0.97 5.38 4.03
C GLN A 30 -1.59 5.95 5.30
N GLN A 31 -2.84 5.62 5.61
CA GLN A 31 -3.52 6.04 6.85
C GLN A 31 -2.85 5.46 8.10
N CYS A 32 -2.30 4.26 8.02
CA CYS A 32 -1.47 3.65 9.06
C CYS A 32 -0.07 4.30 9.22
N GLY A 33 0.23 5.34 8.43
CA GLY A 33 1.52 6.03 8.43
C GLY A 33 2.68 5.15 7.94
N TYR A 34 2.40 4.25 7.00
CA TYR A 34 3.37 3.30 6.43
C TYR A 34 4.04 2.38 7.47
N LYS A 35 3.34 2.09 8.56
CA LYS A 35 3.81 1.16 9.60
C LYS A 35 3.19 -0.22 9.39
N ASN A 36 3.98 -1.19 8.94
CA ASN A 36 3.51 -2.56 8.66
C ASN A 36 2.79 -3.19 9.86
N GLY A 37 3.30 -3.01 11.09
CA GLY A 37 2.66 -3.55 12.28
C GLY A 37 1.28 -2.92 12.60
N LYS A 38 1.06 -1.64 12.24
CA LYS A 38 -0.28 -1.02 12.36
C LYS A 38 -1.20 -1.48 11.24
N PHE A 39 -0.68 -1.63 10.04
CA PHE A 39 -1.43 -2.13 8.89
C PHE A 39 -1.83 -3.59 9.10
N ALA A 40 -0.91 -4.46 9.56
CA ALA A 40 -1.23 -5.85 9.87
C ALA A 40 -2.31 -5.96 10.95
N ARG A 41 -2.22 -5.19 12.04
CA ARG A 41 -3.28 -5.12 13.07
C ARG A 41 -4.61 -4.61 12.53
N TRP A 42 -4.58 -3.64 11.60
CA TRP A 42 -5.79 -3.18 10.94
C TRP A 42 -6.37 -4.28 10.05
N LEU A 43 -5.53 -5.00 9.31
CA LEU A 43 -5.94 -6.07 8.41
C LEU A 43 -6.58 -7.24 9.16
N THR A 44 -5.99 -7.65 10.30
CA THR A 44 -6.43 -8.81 11.10
C THR A 44 -7.49 -8.46 12.14
N ARG A 45 -7.97 -7.23 12.17
CA ARG A 45 -9.01 -6.81 13.11
C ARG A 45 -10.32 -7.52 12.78
N LYS A 46 -11.02 -8.05 13.80
CA LYS A 46 -12.27 -8.82 13.63
C LYS A 46 -13.36 -8.08 12.83
N ASP A 47 -13.44 -6.77 13.00
CA ASP A 47 -14.41 -5.89 12.31
C ASP A 47 -13.94 -5.50 10.89
N ASN A 48 -12.80 -5.97 10.42
CA ASN A 48 -12.29 -5.61 9.12
C ASN A 48 -12.89 -6.47 8.00
N LEU A 49 -13.97 -5.97 7.44
CA LEU A 49 -14.67 -6.61 6.33
C LEU A 49 -13.82 -6.73 5.04
N TYR A 50 -12.78 -5.92 4.89
CA TYR A 50 -11.95 -5.94 3.69
C TYR A 50 -11.18 -7.27 3.54
N TYR A 51 -10.49 -7.72 4.60
CA TYR A 51 -9.75 -8.98 4.56
C TYR A 51 -10.68 -10.19 4.48
N ASN A 52 -11.83 -10.13 5.18
CA ASN A 52 -12.85 -11.16 5.09
C ASN A 52 -13.41 -11.30 3.67
N ARG A 53 -13.53 -10.20 2.92
CA ARG A 53 -13.94 -10.23 1.50
C ARG A 53 -12.87 -10.82 0.60
N LEU A 54 -11.60 -10.52 0.84
CA LEU A 54 -10.49 -11.17 0.12
C LEU A 54 -10.50 -12.67 0.37
N ALA A 55 -10.74 -13.10 1.60
CA ALA A 55 -10.86 -14.51 1.97
C ALA A 55 -12.06 -15.17 1.29
N LEU A 56 -13.21 -14.50 1.28
CA LEU A 56 -14.41 -14.97 0.59
C LEU A 56 -14.19 -15.08 -0.92
N TRP A 57 -13.57 -14.08 -1.54
CA TRP A 57 -13.22 -14.14 -2.96
C TRP A 57 -12.30 -15.31 -3.26
N SER A 58 -11.23 -15.49 -2.48
CA SER A 58 -10.32 -16.63 -2.62
C SER A 58 -11.04 -17.96 -2.45
N GLY A 59 -11.88 -18.10 -1.43
CA GLY A 59 -12.63 -19.34 -1.15
C GLY A 59 -13.65 -19.68 -2.24
N LEU A 60 -14.42 -18.70 -2.69
CA LEU A 60 -15.38 -18.90 -3.80
C LEU A 60 -14.67 -19.18 -5.12
N GLY A 61 -13.56 -18.47 -5.38
CA GLY A 61 -12.71 -18.75 -6.54
C GLY A 61 -12.15 -20.19 -6.53
N LEU A 62 -11.69 -20.64 -5.37
CA LEU A 62 -11.18 -22.00 -5.17
C LEU A 62 -12.27 -23.03 -5.45
N LEU A 63 -13.44 -22.89 -4.81
CA LEU A 63 -14.55 -23.82 -4.96
C LEU A 63 -15.06 -23.87 -6.41
N SER A 64 -15.32 -22.72 -7.03
CA SER A 64 -15.85 -22.68 -8.40
C SER A 64 -14.83 -23.18 -9.42
N THR A 65 -13.56 -22.80 -9.28
CA THR A 65 -12.50 -23.32 -10.16
C THR A 65 -12.35 -24.82 -10.01
N GLY A 66 -12.40 -25.34 -8.78
CA GLY A 66 -12.37 -26.77 -8.52
C GLY A 66 -13.55 -27.53 -9.12
N VAL A 67 -14.78 -27.00 -8.98
CA VAL A 67 -16.00 -27.62 -9.55
C VAL A 67 -15.92 -27.63 -11.08
N VAL A 68 -15.63 -26.48 -11.72
CA VAL A 68 -15.50 -26.40 -13.17
C VAL A 68 -14.41 -27.36 -13.66
N ALA A 69 -13.33 -27.42 -12.95
CA ALA A 69 -12.23 -28.28 -13.22
C ALA A 69 -12.62 -29.77 -13.25
N LEU A 70 -13.32 -30.21 -12.22
CA LEU A 70 -13.79 -31.61 -12.13
C LEU A 70 -14.84 -31.94 -13.19
N THR A 71 -15.77 -31.04 -13.48
CA THR A 71 -16.85 -31.30 -14.44
C THR A 71 -16.38 -31.30 -15.90
N PHE A 72 -15.40 -30.46 -16.25
CA PHE A 72 -14.89 -30.34 -17.62
C PHE A 72 -13.63 -31.13 -17.91
N SER A 73 -13.01 -31.79 -16.91
CA SER A 73 -11.89 -32.72 -17.15
C SER A 73 -12.24 -33.83 -18.17
N PHE A 74 -13.52 -34.17 -18.25
CA PHE A 74 -14.05 -35.16 -19.25
C PHE A 74 -14.24 -34.55 -20.65
N ALA A 75 -14.25 -33.20 -20.81
CA ALA A 75 -14.49 -32.53 -22.10
C ALA A 75 -13.21 -32.12 -22.84
N GLY A 76 -12.06 -32.41 -22.28
CA GLY A 76 -10.76 -32.09 -22.85
C GLY A 76 -10.02 -30.97 -22.09
N ALA A 77 -8.74 -31.23 -21.82
CA ALA A 77 -7.90 -30.41 -20.92
C ALA A 77 -7.82 -28.94 -21.29
N LYS A 78 -7.81 -28.57 -22.56
CA LYS A 78 -7.72 -27.16 -23.00
C LYS A 78 -8.99 -26.37 -22.72
N ILE A 79 -10.16 -26.98 -22.91
CA ILE A 79 -11.47 -26.36 -22.67
C ILE A 79 -11.68 -26.25 -21.17
N ALA A 80 -11.37 -27.28 -20.40
CA ALA A 80 -11.42 -27.27 -18.94
C ALA A 80 -10.54 -26.15 -18.35
N LEU A 81 -9.35 -25.98 -18.86
CA LEU A 81 -8.41 -24.94 -18.48
C LEU A 81 -8.97 -23.52 -18.70
N LEU A 82 -9.54 -23.27 -19.88
CA LEU A 82 -10.13 -21.98 -20.23
C LEU A 82 -11.35 -21.67 -19.34
N LEU A 83 -12.23 -22.65 -19.16
CA LEU A 83 -13.46 -22.49 -18.38
C LEU A 83 -13.19 -22.37 -16.88
N SER A 84 -12.13 -22.96 -16.35
CA SER A 84 -11.76 -22.83 -14.93
C SER A 84 -11.24 -21.43 -14.58
N ALA A 85 -10.71 -20.67 -15.53
CA ALA A 85 -10.30 -19.29 -15.33
C ALA A 85 -11.49 -18.32 -15.23
N LEU A 86 -12.62 -18.61 -15.86
CA LEU A 86 -13.79 -17.72 -15.92
C LEU A 86 -14.38 -17.41 -14.53
N PRO A 87 -14.62 -18.38 -13.63
CA PRO A 87 -15.11 -18.10 -12.29
C PRO A 87 -14.18 -17.20 -11.50
N PHE A 88 -12.86 -17.42 -11.58
CA PHE A 88 -11.88 -16.59 -10.89
C PHE A 88 -11.93 -15.14 -11.38
N LEU A 89 -11.97 -14.92 -12.68
CA LEU A 89 -12.10 -13.59 -13.28
C LEU A 89 -13.43 -12.93 -12.89
N LEU A 90 -14.53 -13.67 -12.93
CA LEU A 90 -15.83 -13.17 -12.52
C LEU A 90 -15.83 -12.71 -11.06
N PHE A 91 -15.29 -13.52 -10.14
CA PHE A 91 -15.21 -13.14 -8.74
C PHE A 91 -14.27 -11.96 -8.52
N CYS A 92 -13.19 -11.83 -9.30
CA CYS A 92 -12.33 -10.65 -9.28
C CYS A 92 -13.10 -9.39 -9.66
N VAL A 93 -13.88 -9.43 -10.73
CA VAL A 93 -14.72 -8.30 -11.19
C VAL A 93 -15.78 -7.96 -10.15
N LEU A 94 -16.49 -8.98 -9.62
CA LEU A 94 -17.50 -8.78 -8.58
C LEU A 94 -16.90 -8.18 -7.30
N PHE A 95 -15.71 -8.61 -6.90
CA PHE A 95 -14.98 -8.02 -5.78
C PHE A 95 -14.68 -6.54 -6.04
N CYS A 96 -14.16 -6.20 -7.22
CA CYS A 96 -13.85 -4.81 -7.59
C CYS A 96 -15.11 -3.93 -7.57
N ILE A 97 -16.24 -4.44 -8.08
CA ILE A 97 -17.53 -3.73 -8.07
C ILE A 97 -18.03 -3.55 -6.65
N ALA A 98 -18.04 -4.61 -5.85
CA ALA A 98 -18.49 -4.57 -4.46
C ALA A 98 -17.61 -3.64 -3.63
N ASP A 99 -16.30 -3.64 -3.86
CA ASP A 99 -15.37 -2.81 -3.12
C ASP A 99 -15.54 -1.32 -3.45
N ARG A 100 -15.96 -0.95 -4.66
CA ARG A 100 -16.27 0.45 -5.03
C ARG A 100 -17.33 1.10 -4.13
N LYS A 101 -18.29 0.33 -3.62
CA LYS A 101 -19.34 0.82 -2.72
C LYS A 101 -18.82 1.27 -1.35
N TYR A 102 -17.61 0.85 -0.96
CA TYR A 102 -16.99 1.20 0.32
C TYR A 102 -15.90 2.23 0.10
N ALA A 103 -16.27 3.50 0.25
CA ALA A 103 -15.31 4.60 0.16
C ALA A 103 -14.25 4.51 1.27
N LEU A 104 -13.01 4.82 0.93
CA LEU A 104 -11.99 5.11 1.94
C LEU A 104 -12.41 6.36 2.71
N LYS A 105 -12.27 6.34 4.05
CA LYS A 105 -12.54 7.53 4.89
C LYS A 105 -11.73 8.75 4.43
N VAL A 106 -10.51 8.49 3.94
CA VAL A 106 -9.65 9.51 3.36
C VAL A 106 -9.16 8.99 2.01
N PRO A 107 -9.29 9.75 0.92
CA PRO A 107 -8.79 9.34 -0.39
C PRO A 107 -7.27 9.15 -0.37
N VAL A 108 -6.77 8.31 -1.27
CA VAL A 108 -5.32 8.08 -1.41
C VAL A 108 -4.66 9.37 -1.91
N ALA A 109 -3.80 9.96 -1.08
CA ALA A 109 -3.03 11.12 -1.49
C ALA A 109 -1.89 10.68 -2.42
N ALA A 110 -1.84 11.22 -3.64
CA ALA A 110 -0.86 10.88 -4.68
C ALA A 110 0.53 11.49 -4.38
N THR A 111 1.14 11.09 -3.27
CA THR A 111 2.50 11.53 -2.90
C THR A 111 3.58 10.78 -3.68
N GLY A 112 4.78 11.36 -3.79
CA GLY A 112 5.93 10.68 -4.42
C GLY A 112 6.25 9.33 -3.77
N ARG A 113 5.98 9.17 -2.47
CA ARG A 113 6.13 7.89 -1.77
C ARG A 113 5.11 6.85 -2.24
N ILE A 114 3.83 7.24 -2.37
CA ILE A 114 2.79 6.33 -2.89
C ILE A 114 3.11 5.87 -4.30
N LYS A 115 3.58 6.76 -5.17
CA LYS A 115 3.94 6.40 -6.55
C LYS A 115 5.06 5.35 -6.59
N ARG A 116 6.13 5.53 -5.80
CA ARG A 116 7.21 4.54 -5.68
C ARG A 116 6.72 3.23 -5.09
N LEU A 117 5.98 3.30 -3.99
CA LEU A 117 5.43 2.13 -3.32
C LEU A 117 4.53 1.33 -4.27
N SER A 118 3.67 2.01 -5.03
CA SER A 118 2.83 1.36 -6.06
C SER A 118 3.68 0.65 -7.11
N ALA A 119 4.75 1.27 -7.59
CA ALA A 119 5.65 0.66 -8.57
C ALA A 119 6.34 -0.60 -8.00
N ILE A 120 6.87 -0.53 -6.78
CA ILE A 120 7.50 -1.67 -6.09
C ILE A 120 6.45 -2.79 -5.85
N TYR A 121 5.25 -2.42 -5.44
CA TYR A 121 4.16 -3.37 -5.21
C TYR A 121 3.74 -4.09 -6.49
N VAL A 122 3.57 -3.36 -7.59
CA VAL A 122 3.28 -3.93 -8.91
C VAL A 122 4.40 -4.87 -9.34
N LEU A 123 5.66 -4.46 -9.19
CA LEU A 123 6.81 -5.32 -9.51
C LEU A 123 6.81 -6.61 -8.69
N PHE A 124 6.61 -6.52 -7.37
CA PHE A 124 6.59 -7.71 -6.49
C PHE A 124 5.40 -8.62 -6.84
N THR A 125 4.23 -8.05 -7.10
CA THR A 125 3.05 -8.81 -7.52
C THR A 125 3.29 -9.50 -8.86
N ALA A 126 3.92 -8.82 -9.82
CA ALA A 126 4.30 -9.41 -11.11
C ALA A 126 5.32 -10.54 -10.94
N CYS A 127 6.36 -10.34 -10.12
CA CYS A 127 7.35 -11.37 -9.82
C CYS A 127 6.71 -12.62 -9.20
N VAL A 128 5.84 -12.45 -8.21
CA VAL A 128 5.15 -13.58 -7.57
C VAL A 128 4.21 -14.25 -8.54
N SER A 129 3.43 -13.51 -9.33
CA SER A 129 2.55 -14.06 -10.36
C SER A 129 3.33 -14.85 -11.41
N TYR A 130 4.45 -14.30 -11.89
CA TYR A 130 5.31 -14.99 -12.85
C TYR A 130 5.93 -16.26 -12.27
N LEU A 131 6.40 -16.21 -11.01
CA LEU A 131 6.96 -17.36 -10.31
C LEU A 131 5.92 -18.49 -10.20
N VAL A 132 4.68 -18.15 -9.83
CA VAL A 132 3.58 -19.12 -9.76
C VAL A 132 3.32 -19.73 -11.14
N ILE A 133 3.22 -18.91 -12.20
CA ILE A 133 3.02 -19.40 -13.58
C ILE A 133 4.17 -20.30 -14.03
N ALA A 134 5.41 -19.90 -13.75
CA ALA A 134 6.59 -20.66 -14.14
C ALA A 134 6.69 -22.01 -13.40
N LEU A 135 6.42 -22.00 -12.09
CA LEU A 135 6.38 -23.21 -11.26
C LEU A 135 5.31 -24.19 -11.76
N LEU A 136 4.11 -23.68 -12.02
CA LEU A 136 3.02 -24.47 -12.55
C LEU A 136 3.37 -25.07 -13.92
N ALA A 137 3.98 -24.31 -14.80
CA ALA A 137 4.43 -24.81 -16.09
C ALA A 137 5.56 -25.84 -15.98
N PHE A 138 6.42 -25.72 -14.97
CA PHE A 138 7.47 -26.72 -14.69
C PHE A 138 6.87 -28.02 -14.17
N VAL A 139 5.99 -27.94 -13.16
CA VAL A 139 5.32 -29.13 -12.61
C VAL A 139 4.43 -29.78 -13.65
N GLY A 140 3.77 -29.03 -14.55
CA GLY A 140 2.98 -29.57 -15.67
C GLY A 140 3.76 -30.39 -16.67
N LYS A 141 5.06 -30.14 -16.79
CA LYS A 141 5.94 -30.99 -17.61
C LYS A 141 6.33 -32.28 -16.90
N LEU A 142 6.29 -32.32 -15.58
CA LEU A 142 6.64 -33.48 -14.78
C LEU A 142 5.45 -34.44 -14.60
N VAL A 143 4.24 -33.90 -14.55
CA VAL A 143 3.00 -34.64 -14.33
C VAL A 143 2.23 -34.64 -15.64
N ASP A 144 2.41 -35.72 -16.41
CA ASP A 144 1.74 -35.92 -17.70
C ASP A 144 0.29 -36.39 -17.48
N SER A 145 -0.53 -35.54 -16.87
CA SER A 145 -1.95 -35.82 -16.64
C SER A 145 -2.83 -34.60 -16.96
N GLU A 146 -3.98 -34.85 -17.58
CA GLU A 146 -4.99 -33.86 -17.91
C GLU A 146 -5.52 -33.14 -16.66
N LEU A 147 -5.58 -33.81 -15.51
CA LEU A 147 -5.99 -33.29 -14.20
C LEU A 147 -5.05 -32.17 -13.74
N TYR A 148 -3.78 -32.21 -14.16
CA TYR A 148 -2.82 -31.17 -13.79
C TYR A 148 -3.20 -29.79 -14.34
N GLY A 149 -3.64 -29.68 -15.57
CA GLY A 149 -4.07 -28.42 -16.21
C GLY A 149 -5.16 -27.71 -15.41
N VAL A 150 -5.97 -28.47 -14.74
CA VAL A 150 -7.09 -28.08 -13.90
C VAL A 150 -6.61 -27.57 -12.54
N LEU A 151 -5.72 -28.30 -11.90
CA LEU A 151 -5.18 -27.93 -10.58
C LEU A 151 -4.23 -26.72 -10.66
N ALA A 152 -3.73 -26.42 -11.85
CA ALA A 152 -2.80 -25.31 -12.08
C ALA A 152 -3.35 -23.92 -11.70
N TYR A 153 -4.67 -23.71 -11.69
CA TYR A 153 -5.25 -22.43 -11.31
C TYR A 153 -5.48 -22.26 -9.81
N LEU A 154 -5.46 -23.34 -9.02
CA LEU A 154 -5.70 -23.30 -7.58
C LEU A 154 -4.77 -22.31 -6.84
N PRO A 155 -3.45 -22.25 -7.11
CA PRO A 155 -2.58 -21.26 -6.45
C PRO A 155 -2.97 -19.82 -6.75
N PHE A 156 -3.51 -19.52 -7.95
CA PHE A 156 -3.98 -18.17 -8.28
C PHE A 156 -5.18 -17.73 -7.45
N THR A 157 -6.05 -18.66 -7.09
CA THR A 157 -7.23 -18.34 -6.25
C THR A 157 -6.82 -17.92 -4.84
N LEU A 158 -5.65 -18.31 -4.37
CA LEU A 158 -5.11 -17.91 -3.05
C LEU A 158 -4.36 -16.57 -3.10
N MET A 159 -3.99 -16.06 -4.27
CA MET A 159 -3.27 -14.80 -4.42
C MET A 159 -3.93 -13.62 -3.71
N PRO A 160 -5.26 -13.42 -3.76
CA PRO A 160 -5.89 -12.30 -3.06
C PRO A 160 -5.56 -12.22 -1.56
N LEU A 161 -5.39 -13.35 -0.89
CA LEU A 161 -4.99 -13.40 0.52
C LEU A 161 -3.55 -12.95 0.75
N LEU A 162 -2.67 -13.17 -0.24
CA LEU A 162 -1.25 -12.81 -0.15
C LEU A 162 -0.98 -11.35 -0.51
N LEU A 163 -1.84 -10.71 -1.32
CA LEU A 163 -1.62 -9.36 -1.83
C LEU A 163 -1.36 -8.30 -0.73
N PRO A 164 -2.11 -8.25 0.40
CA PRO A 164 -1.81 -7.31 1.48
C PRO A 164 -0.44 -7.54 2.13
N TRP A 165 0.03 -8.78 2.17
CA TRP A 165 1.33 -9.15 2.73
C TRP A 165 2.47 -8.82 1.75
N ILE A 166 2.24 -9.00 0.44
CA ILE A 166 3.15 -8.51 -0.62
C ILE A 166 3.29 -6.98 -0.52
N LEU A 167 2.20 -6.27 -0.22
CA LEU A 167 2.25 -4.83 0.02
C LEU A 167 3.09 -4.48 1.27
N CYS A 168 3.03 -5.27 2.33
CA CYS A 168 3.90 -5.10 3.49
C CYS A 168 5.38 -5.27 3.13
N LEU A 169 5.70 -6.25 2.30
CA LEU A 169 7.07 -6.46 1.79
C LEU A 169 7.53 -5.29 0.91
N ALA A 170 6.67 -4.83 0.00
CA ALA A 170 6.94 -3.66 -0.83
C ALA A 170 7.19 -2.40 0.01
N ASN A 171 6.40 -2.19 1.08
CA ASN A 171 6.60 -1.07 1.99
C ASN A 171 7.89 -1.21 2.82
N ALA A 172 8.28 -2.43 3.20
CA ALA A 172 9.57 -2.66 3.85
C ALA A 172 10.73 -2.30 2.91
N ALA A 173 10.65 -2.70 1.64
CA ALA A 173 11.64 -2.35 0.61
C ALA A 173 11.71 -0.83 0.36
N ASP A 174 10.55 -0.14 0.21
CA ASP A 174 10.51 1.34 0.13
C ASP A 174 11.11 1.98 1.38
N GLY A 175 10.92 1.37 2.55
CA GLY A 175 11.45 1.82 3.83
C GLY A 175 12.99 1.87 3.88
N LEU A 176 13.67 0.98 3.15
CA LEU A 176 15.15 0.99 3.05
C LEU A 176 15.66 2.29 2.40
N TYR A 177 14.91 2.85 1.48
CA TYR A 177 15.23 4.13 0.84
C TYR A 177 14.69 5.33 1.65
N GLU A 178 13.43 5.28 2.06
CA GLU A 178 12.73 6.42 2.67
C GLU A 178 13.26 6.74 4.08
N THR A 179 13.58 5.72 4.88
CA THR A 179 14.03 5.92 6.26
C THR A 179 15.36 6.68 6.35
N PRO A 180 16.44 6.31 5.64
CA PRO A 180 17.68 7.07 5.70
C PRO A 180 17.53 8.46 5.08
N ARG A 181 16.74 8.61 4.02
CA ARG A 181 16.45 9.91 3.40
C ARG A 181 15.78 10.86 4.40
N ASN A 182 14.75 10.38 5.10
CA ASN A 182 14.04 11.18 6.11
C ASN A 182 14.94 11.50 7.31
N LYS A 183 15.77 10.55 7.76
CA LYS A 183 16.77 10.81 8.83
C LYS A 183 17.77 11.89 8.44
N ARG A 184 18.31 11.84 7.20
CA ARG A 184 19.24 12.87 6.70
C ARG A 184 18.55 14.24 6.63
N PHE A 185 17.31 14.28 6.15
CA PHE A 185 16.54 15.51 6.04
C PHE A 185 16.26 16.15 7.41
N VAL A 186 15.82 15.35 8.40
CA VAL A 186 15.61 15.82 9.77
C VAL A 186 16.91 16.28 10.42
N ARG A 187 18.02 15.54 10.22
CA ARG A 187 19.34 15.96 10.73
C ARG A 187 19.83 17.28 10.13
N ARG A 188 19.56 17.51 8.83
CA ARG A 188 19.88 18.79 8.18
C ARG A 188 19.10 19.94 8.82
N ALA A 189 17.80 19.76 9.01
CA ALA A 189 16.96 20.74 9.69
C ALA A 189 17.41 20.99 11.14
N GLY A 190 17.84 19.95 11.86
CA GLY A 190 18.43 20.08 13.18
C GLY A 190 19.67 20.96 13.19
N ARG A 191 20.59 20.75 12.25
CA ARG A 191 21.81 21.62 12.12
C ARG A 191 21.42 23.07 11.86
N ILE A 192 20.50 23.34 10.94
CA ILE A 192 20.01 24.70 10.68
C ILE A 192 19.47 25.34 11.97
N LEU A 193 18.71 24.57 12.76
CA LEU A 193 18.20 25.06 14.05
C LEU A 193 19.31 25.33 15.06
N ASP A 194 20.37 24.53 15.09
CA ASP A 194 21.47 24.69 16.04
C ASP A 194 22.39 25.87 15.67
N GLU A 195 22.52 26.17 14.38
CA GLU A 195 23.28 27.29 13.85
C GLU A 195 22.51 28.63 13.99
N THR A 196 21.19 28.57 14.13
CA THR A 196 20.32 29.76 14.26
C THR A 196 19.98 30.05 15.73
N LYS A 197 20.07 31.34 16.14
CA LYS A 197 19.65 31.80 17.46
C LYS A 197 18.14 31.98 17.57
N ILE A 198 17.35 31.20 16.83
CA ILE A 198 15.88 31.31 16.81
C ILE A 198 15.27 30.77 18.12
N ILE A 199 14.29 31.52 18.64
CA ILE A 199 13.49 31.06 19.79
C ILE A 199 12.57 29.96 19.34
N ARG A 200 12.61 28.81 20.03
CA ARG A 200 11.87 27.59 19.67
C ARG A 200 10.72 27.38 20.63
N VAL A 201 9.49 27.47 20.15
CA VAL A 201 8.27 27.24 20.92
C VAL A 201 7.61 25.97 20.45
N ALA A 202 7.50 24.97 21.33
CA ALA A 202 6.84 23.70 21.03
C ALA A 202 5.43 23.67 21.64
N VAL A 203 4.42 23.41 20.80
CA VAL A 203 3.03 23.23 21.22
C VAL A 203 2.72 21.76 21.30
N VAL A 204 2.50 21.25 22.51
CA VAL A 204 2.21 19.83 22.80
C VAL A 204 0.84 19.72 23.46
N GLY A 205 0.10 18.67 23.18
CA GLY A 205 -1.22 18.43 23.80
C GLY A 205 -2.03 17.38 23.07
N SER A 206 -3.11 16.91 23.68
CA SER A 206 -4.06 15.98 23.06
C SER A 206 -5.03 16.68 22.13
N CYS A 207 -5.56 17.84 22.54
CA CYS A 207 -6.52 18.66 21.80
C CYS A 207 -6.05 20.12 21.70
N GLY A 208 -6.59 20.89 20.76
CA GLY A 208 -6.40 22.33 20.66
C GLY A 208 -5.02 22.80 20.18
N LYS A 209 -4.09 21.92 19.85
CA LYS A 209 -2.72 22.28 19.46
C LYS A 209 -2.65 23.29 18.33
N THR A 210 -3.40 23.06 17.27
CA THR A 210 -3.41 23.93 16.08
C THR A 210 -3.98 25.31 16.41
N SER A 211 -5.03 25.39 17.25
CA SER A 211 -5.61 26.65 17.71
C SER A 211 -4.60 27.43 18.56
N VAL A 212 -3.97 26.78 19.55
CA VAL A 212 -2.93 27.38 20.41
C VAL A 212 -1.75 27.87 19.58
N LYS A 213 -1.27 27.07 18.61
CA LYS A 213 -0.21 27.44 17.68
C LYS A 213 -0.55 28.72 16.92
N ASN A 214 -1.77 28.81 16.39
CA ASN A 214 -2.20 30.00 15.63
C ASN A 214 -2.36 31.24 16.50
N ILE A 215 -2.91 31.07 17.70
CA ILE A 215 -3.01 32.19 18.71
C ILE A 215 -1.61 32.68 19.08
N LEU A 216 -0.68 31.76 19.40
CA LEU A 216 0.70 32.12 19.74
C LEU A 216 1.40 32.81 18.57
N LYS A 217 1.21 32.33 17.33
CA LYS A 217 1.71 33.02 16.15
C LYS A 217 1.21 34.46 16.09
N SER A 218 -0.08 34.69 16.26
CA SER A 218 -0.67 36.03 16.20
C SER A 218 -0.12 36.95 17.29
N ILE A 219 -0.08 36.48 18.55
CA ILE A 219 0.43 37.26 19.68
C ILE A 219 1.91 37.61 19.50
N LEU A 220 2.73 36.63 19.17
CA LEU A 220 4.18 36.82 19.02
C LEU A 220 4.53 37.66 17.79
N SER A 221 3.71 37.65 16.76
CA SER A 221 3.90 38.44 15.53
C SER A 221 3.74 39.95 15.78
N ALA A 222 3.17 40.37 16.90
CA ALA A 222 3.11 41.80 17.29
C ALA A 222 4.51 42.37 17.59
N LYS A 223 5.49 41.52 17.97
CA LYS A 223 6.82 41.99 18.38
C LYS A 223 7.96 41.28 17.60
N TYR A 224 7.75 40.07 17.13
CA TYR A 224 8.78 39.22 16.53
C TYR A 224 8.41 38.80 15.11
N SER A 225 9.42 38.49 14.30
CA SER A 225 9.21 37.82 13.03
C SER A 225 9.02 36.31 13.27
N VAL A 226 7.78 35.80 13.09
CA VAL A 226 7.37 34.47 13.51
C VAL A 226 7.10 33.57 12.32
N VAL A 227 7.63 32.33 12.35
CA VAL A 227 7.21 31.23 11.48
C VAL A 227 6.52 30.15 12.32
N ALA A 228 5.40 29.61 11.85
CA ALA A 228 4.72 28.49 12.48
C ALA A 228 4.63 27.31 11.52
N THR A 229 4.67 26.08 12.06
CA THR A 229 4.46 24.89 11.22
C THR A 229 3.10 24.96 10.53
N PRO A 230 3.02 24.77 9.18
CA PRO A 230 1.74 24.76 8.46
C PRO A 230 0.82 23.66 8.99
N GLU A 231 -0.46 23.95 9.10
CA GLU A 231 -1.55 23.05 9.51
C GLU A 231 -1.13 21.84 10.37
N SER A 232 -1.13 20.65 9.79
CA SER A 232 -0.85 19.38 10.47
C SER A 232 0.63 18.93 10.40
N TYR A 233 1.58 19.84 10.14
CA TYR A 233 3.03 19.52 10.12
C TYR A 233 3.56 19.27 11.54
N ASN A 234 3.03 18.26 12.21
CA ASN A 234 3.35 17.88 13.60
C ASN A 234 4.28 16.66 13.71
N THR A 235 4.87 16.22 12.60
CA THR A 235 5.86 15.14 12.54
C THR A 235 7.27 15.73 12.42
N PRO A 236 8.34 14.98 12.81
CA PRO A 236 9.71 15.46 12.63
C PRO A 236 10.04 15.89 11.19
N VAL A 237 9.52 15.17 10.19
CA VAL A 237 9.70 15.52 8.77
C VAL A 237 8.90 16.77 8.40
N GLY A 238 7.69 16.94 8.95
CA GLY A 238 6.87 18.14 8.74
C GLY A 238 7.55 19.39 9.30
N ILE A 239 8.06 19.29 10.53
CA ILE A 239 8.81 20.38 11.17
C ILE A 239 10.09 20.69 10.37
N ALA A 240 10.81 19.65 9.94
CA ALA A 240 12.01 19.81 9.13
C ALA A 240 11.72 20.51 7.79
N LYS A 241 10.57 20.29 7.17
CA LYS A 241 10.14 21.01 5.97
C LYS A 241 9.96 22.51 6.24
N THR A 242 9.37 22.88 7.36
CA THR A 242 9.22 24.28 7.76
C THR A 242 10.57 24.94 7.98
N VAL A 243 11.49 24.26 8.65
CA VAL A 243 12.84 24.78 8.92
C VAL A 243 13.68 24.95 7.64
N THR A 244 13.49 24.05 6.67
CA THR A 244 14.21 24.11 5.39
C THR A 244 13.49 24.90 4.30
N SER A 245 12.32 25.47 4.60
CA SER A 245 11.63 26.38 3.68
C SER A 245 12.32 27.74 3.65
N GLY A 246 12.25 28.46 2.51
CA GLY A 246 12.80 29.80 2.38
C GLY A 246 12.21 30.81 3.36
N GLU A 247 11.03 30.54 3.89
CA GLU A 247 10.35 31.39 4.88
C GLU A 247 11.00 31.40 6.27
N PHE A 248 11.90 30.45 6.54
CA PHE A 248 12.56 30.30 7.85
C PHE A 248 13.74 31.24 8.05
N ALA A 249 14.44 31.64 6.98
CA ALA A 249 15.76 32.27 7.03
C ALA A 249 15.83 33.55 7.90
N ASP A 250 14.81 34.41 7.88
CA ASP A 250 14.80 35.70 8.56
C ASP A 250 13.85 35.71 9.78
N LYS A 251 13.58 34.57 10.39
CA LYS A 251 12.64 34.46 11.50
C LYS A 251 13.36 34.43 12.84
N GLN A 252 12.74 35.13 13.82
CA GLN A 252 13.22 35.18 15.19
C GLN A 252 12.58 34.10 16.08
N VAL A 253 11.35 33.67 15.74
CA VAL A 253 10.61 32.69 16.54
C VAL A 253 10.04 31.59 15.63
N LEU A 254 10.26 30.33 15.99
CA LEU A 254 9.61 29.16 15.42
C LEU A 254 8.55 28.63 16.39
N VAL A 255 7.29 28.58 15.97
CA VAL A 255 6.21 27.90 16.71
C VAL A 255 5.89 26.58 16.04
N ALA A 256 6.29 25.48 16.68
CA ALA A 256 6.13 24.13 16.13
C ALA A 256 5.04 23.34 16.86
N GLU A 257 4.05 22.84 16.11
CA GLU A 257 3.11 21.86 16.62
C GLU A 257 3.76 20.48 16.68
N MET A 258 3.77 19.84 17.85
CA MET A 258 4.33 18.52 18.03
C MET A 258 3.25 17.44 18.19
N GLY A 259 3.29 16.41 17.34
CA GLY A 259 2.45 15.23 17.47
C GLY A 259 3.01 14.27 18.49
N ALA A 260 2.36 14.13 19.65
CA ALA A 260 2.65 13.05 20.59
C ALA A 260 2.17 11.72 19.99
N ARG A 261 3.04 11.04 19.24
CA ARG A 261 2.76 9.69 18.73
C ARG A 261 3.67 8.70 19.47
N ARG A 262 3.04 7.88 20.33
CA ARG A 262 3.65 6.65 20.84
C ARG A 262 3.75 5.58 19.75
#